data_b88fb9e73da9e4758fcc4f7be20f93b6
#
_entry.id   b88fb9e73da9e4758fcc4f7be20f93b6
#
_cell.length_a   1.000
_cell.length_b   1.000
_cell.length_c   1.000
_cell.angle_alpha   90.00
_cell.angle_beta   90.00
_cell.angle_gamma   90.00
#
_symmetry.space_group_name_H-M   'P 1'
#
loop_
_entity.id
_entity.type
_entity.pdbx_description
1 polymer ?
#
loop_
_entity_poly.entity_id
_entity_poly.type
_entity_poly.pdbx_seq_one_letter_code
_entity_poly.pdbx_strand_id
1 'polypeptide(L)'
;MSSRSVKSRLAVAAAEALARQGFVTPVDVCLGLGWLRASNVDDWRHGRVDDLEYFLPVHGERITEFIVSLDSWARERGLERAEADYVSATRNRRPLRFVTGAPEAVEAAWRTRWVSRDLPAQKRERITKTLDSPPDLVVVQPIRDWTCAECEGTGDLLIMDDGGSLCLACAEMDHLVFLPSGEAALTRRAKKASCRSAVVVRWSRTRKRYERQGLLVEEAALEQAEQQCLADEDARMRRRERDRERRATADVELQAAMIKEIRRLFPHIPAGRAEAIARHTSLRGSGRVGRSEAGRSLEDEALTLAVVASVRHEDTDYDRLLMSGVSRAEARNLIRPAVDRILASWS
;
A
#
# COMPACT_ATOMS: atom_id res chain seq x y z
N MET A 1 26.80 -14.96 0.47
CA MET A 1 26.58 -13.79 -0.40
C MET A 1 27.59 -12.71 -0.03
N SER A 2 28.26 -12.10 -1.02
CA SER A 2 29.29 -11.09 -0.76
C SER A 2 28.70 -9.82 -0.14
N SER A 3 29.38 -9.24 0.88
CA SER A 3 29.00 -7.99 1.58
C SER A 3 28.73 -6.82 0.61
N ARG A 4 29.45 -6.76 -0.51
CA ARG A 4 29.27 -5.74 -1.57
C ARG A 4 27.88 -5.84 -2.26
N SER A 5 27.36 -7.06 -2.45
CA SER A 5 26.05 -7.33 -3.02
C SER A 5 24.90 -6.88 -2.09
N VAL A 6 25.07 -7.05 -0.76
CA VAL A 6 24.07 -6.65 0.23
C VAL A 6 23.97 -5.13 0.33
N LYS A 7 25.10 -4.42 0.37
CA LYS A 7 25.12 -2.93 0.41
C LYS A 7 24.47 -2.30 -0.83
N SER A 8 24.72 -2.88 -2.02
CA SER A 8 24.08 -2.39 -3.26
C SER A 8 22.55 -2.58 -3.24
N ARG A 9 22.08 -3.74 -2.80
CA ARG A 9 20.64 -4.02 -2.67
C ARG A 9 19.96 -3.15 -1.61
N LEU A 10 20.64 -2.92 -0.48
CA LEU A 10 20.18 -2.00 0.56
C LEU A 10 19.97 -0.60 -0.01
N ALA A 11 20.96 -0.09 -0.76
CA ALA A 11 20.88 1.24 -1.35
C ALA A 11 19.69 1.39 -2.31
N VAL A 12 19.41 0.36 -3.11
CA VAL A 12 18.24 0.33 -4.01
C VAL A 12 16.95 0.33 -3.22
N ALA A 13 16.78 -0.59 -2.26
CA ALA A 13 15.58 -0.68 -1.43
C ALA A 13 15.31 0.61 -0.64
N ALA A 14 16.35 1.23 -0.09
CA ALA A 14 16.25 2.48 0.63
C ALA A 14 15.86 3.65 -0.30
N ALA A 15 16.42 3.72 -1.52
CA ALA A 15 16.08 4.74 -2.51
C ALA A 15 14.62 4.60 -2.99
N GLU A 16 14.15 3.38 -3.23
CA GLU A 16 12.75 3.12 -3.61
C GLU A 16 11.78 3.52 -2.49
N ALA A 17 12.10 3.20 -1.23
CA ALA A 17 11.28 3.62 -0.09
C ALA A 17 11.23 5.15 0.03
N LEU A 18 12.38 5.82 -0.08
CA LEU A 18 12.48 7.28 -0.03
C LEU A 18 11.68 7.95 -1.17
N ALA A 19 11.80 7.47 -2.39
CA ALA A 19 11.07 7.99 -3.56
C ALA A 19 9.54 7.83 -3.40
N ARG A 20 9.09 6.69 -2.86
CA ARG A 20 7.67 6.39 -2.69
C ARG A 20 6.98 7.25 -1.62
N GLN A 21 7.63 7.45 -0.47
CA GLN A 21 6.98 8.03 0.71
C GLN A 21 7.68 9.27 1.29
N GLY A 22 8.89 9.58 0.84
CA GLY A 22 9.66 10.74 1.28
C GLY A 22 10.47 10.54 2.57
N PHE A 23 10.44 9.34 3.12
CA PHE A 23 11.25 8.92 4.26
C PHE A 23 11.64 7.45 4.13
N VAL A 24 12.57 6.99 4.96
CA VAL A 24 13.00 5.60 5.01
C VAL A 24 13.22 5.17 6.46
N THR A 25 12.82 3.92 6.77
CA THR A 25 13.06 3.26 8.05
C THR A 25 13.80 1.94 7.83
N PRO A 26 14.45 1.35 8.85
CA PRO A 26 15.04 0.03 8.75
C PRO A 26 14.02 -1.05 8.33
N VAL A 27 12.78 -0.95 8.82
CA VAL A 27 11.69 -1.87 8.47
C VAL A 27 11.34 -1.79 6.97
N ASP A 28 11.28 -0.57 6.39
CA ASP A 28 11.02 -0.40 4.95
C ASP A 28 12.09 -1.06 4.10
N VAL A 29 13.36 -0.92 4.52
CA VAL A 29 14.49 -1.52 3.80
C VAL A 29 14.46 -3.05 3.91
N CYS A 30 14.15 -3.60 5.08
CA CYS A 30 13.97 -5.05 5.26
C CYS A 30 12.84 -5.60 4.38
N LEU A 31 11.73 -4.88 4.24
CA LEU A 31 10.65 -5.22 3.31
C LEU A 31 11.13 -5.19 1.85
N GLY A 32 11.86 -4.14 1.46
CA GLY A 32 12.42 -3.99 0.11
C GLY A 32 13.47 -5.05 -0.24
N LEU A 33 14.25 -5.51 0.74
CA LEU A 33 15.20 -6.61 0.60
C LEU A 33 14.54 -8.00 0.53
N GLY A 34 13.25 -8.08 0.88
CA GLY A 34 12.53 -9.34 1.03
C GLY A 34 12.93 -10.12 2.29
N TRP A 35 13.57 -9.47 3.26
CA TRP A 35 13.89 -10.06 4.58
C TRP A 35 12.65 -10.15 5.46
N LEU A 36 11.71 -9.23 5.29
CA LEU A 36 10.40 -9.22 5.94
C LEU A 36 9.29 -9.26 4.90
N ARG A 37 8.16 -9.81 5.30
CA ARG A 37 6.88 -9.71 4.60
C ARG A 37 5.97 -8.76 5.36
N ALA A 38 5.02 -8.14 4.68
CA ALA A 38 4.04 -7.27 5.34
C ALA A 38 3.30 -7.99 6.48
N SER A 39 2.97 -9.28 6.31
CA SER A 39 2.35 -10.11 7.36
C SER A 39 3.24 -10.27 8.60
N ASN A 40 4.56 -10.34 8.45
CA ASN A 40 5.48 -10.43 9.59
C ASN A 40 5.47 -9.14 10.41
N VAL A 41 5.47 -7.98 9.72
CA VAL A 41 5.37 -6.67 10.38
C VAL A 41 4.01 -6.51 11.07
N ASP A 42 2.94 -7.02 10.46
CA ASP A 42 1.61 -7.02 11.08
C ASP A 42 1.56 -7.92 12.31
N ASP A 43 2.14 -9.12 12.27
CA ASP A 43 2.21 -10.03 13.42
C ASP A 43 2.99 -9.40 14.59
N TRP A 44 4.13 -8.76 14.30
CA TRP A 44 4.91 -8.03 15.30
C TRP A 44 4.14 -6.84 15.88
N ARG A 45 3.51 -6.01 15.04
CA ARG A 45 2.71 -4.87 15.49
C ARG A 45 1.51 -5.27 16.35
N HIS A 46 0.96 -6.44 16.12
CA HIS A 46 -0.16 -6.98 16.91
C HIS A 46 0.29 -7.81 18.12
N GLY A 47 1.59 -7.78 18.46
CA GLY A 47 2.12 -8.47 19.64
C GLY A 47 2.07 -10.00 19.58
N ARG A 48 1.98 -10.58 18.38
CA ARG A 48 1.98 -12.04 18.19
C ARG A 48 3.38 -12.65 18.29
N VAL A 49 4.38 -11.82 18.20
CA VAL A 49 5.79 -12.13 18.44
C VAL A 49 6.41 -11.02 19.29
N ASP A 50 7.39 -11.37 20.10
CA ASP A 50 8.00 -10.45 21.07
C ASP A 50 8.92 -9.43 20.40
N ASP A 51 9.59 -9.81 19.33
CA ASP A 51 10.53 -8.97 18.59
C ASP A 51 10.44 -9.20 17.08
N LEU A 52 10.98 -8.24 16.31
CA LEU A 52 10.99 -8.29 14.85
C LEU A 52 12.09 -9.24 14.33
N GLU A 53 13.17 -9.44 15.11
CA GLU A 53 14.29 -10.29 14.75
C GLU A 53 13.85 -11.72 14.49
N TYR A 54 12.78 -12.17 15.14
CA TYR A 54 12.19 -13.52 14.92
C TYR A 54 11.97 -13.84 13.44
N PHE A 55 11.67 -12.84 12.62
CA PHE A 55 11.42 -13.01 11.19
C PHE A 55 12.62 -12.70 10.29
N LEU A 56 13.69 -12.12 10.85
CA LEU A 56 14.84 -11.70 10.04
C LEU A 56 15.73 -12.88 9.65
N PRO A 57 16.26 -12.92 8.42
CA PRO A 57 17.21 -13.95 7.99
C PRO A 57 18.65 -13.69 8.46
N VAL A 58 18.86 -12.63 9.26
CA VAL A 58 20.17 -12.20 9.77
C VAL A 58 20.08 -11.84 11.25
N HIS A 59 21.12 -12.11 12.02
CA HIS A 59 21.17 -11.91 13.46
C HIS A 59 22.51 -11.32 13.91
N GLY A 60 22.54 -10.77 15.13
CA GLY A 60 23.77 -10.31 15.80
C GLY A 60 24.53 -9.24 15.01
N GLU A 61 25.81 -9.45 14.77
CA GLU A 61 26.69 -8.46 14.09
C GLU A 61 26.18 -8.03 12.72
N ARG A 62 25.52 -8.93 11.98
CA ARG A 62 24.97 -8.60 10.66
C ARG A 62 23.81 -7.59 10.70
N ILE A 63 23.04 -7.60 11.78
CA ILE A 63 22.01 -6.57 12.04
C ILE A 63 22.70 -5.23 12.26
N THR A 64 23.77 -5.21 13.07
CA THR A 64 24.53 -3.99 13.33
C THR A 64 25.15 -3.43 12.05
N GLU A 65 25.77 -4.29 11.22
CA GLU A 65 26.31 -3.89 9.91
C GLU A 65 25.24 -3.33 8.97
N PHE A 66 24.06 -3.91 8.97
CA PHE A 66 22.91 -3.44 8.19
C PHE A 66 22.51 -2.02 8.61
N ILE A 67 22.33 -1.78 9.91
CA ILE A 67 21.93 -0.48 10.45
C ILE A 67 23.02 0.58 10.17
N VAL A 68 24.28 0.27 10.40
CA VAL A 68 25.41 1.19 10.11
C VAL A 68 25.47 1.52 8.62
N SER A 69 25.25 0.54 7.76
CA SER A 69 25.24 0.76 6.31
C SER A 69 24.09 1.65 5.86
N LEU A 70 22.91 1.51 6.48
CA LEU A 70 21.74 2.33 6.20
C LEU A 70 21.94 3.77 6.69
N ASP A 71 22.48 3.96 7.88
CA ASP A 71 22.79 5.29 8.43
C ASP A 71 23.82 6.03 7.57
N SER A 72 24.89 5.33 7.12
CA SER A 72 25.87 5.91 6.17
C SER A 72 25.22 6.35 4.86
N TRP A 73 24.39 5.48 4.28
CA TRP A 73 23.64 5.77 3.06
C TRP A 73 22.73 7.00 3.19
N ALA A 74 22.07 7.14 4.34
CA ALA A 74 21.18 8.25 4.62
C ALA A 74 21.93 9.58 4.82
N ARG A 75 23.07 9.54 5.53
CA ARG A 75 23.94 10.71 5.73
C ARG A 75 24.53 11.22 4.43
N GLU A 76 25.01 10.33 3.56
CA GLU A 76 25.54 10.70 2.23
C GLU A 76 24.51 11.45 1.39
N ARG A 77 23.21 11.25 1.64
CA ARG A 77 22.09 11.93 0.96
C ARG A 77 21.53 13.13 1.72
N GLY A 78 22.13 13.51 2.82
CA GLY A 78 21.71 14.67 3.62
C GLY A 78 20.32 14.53 4.22
N LEU A 79 19.85 13.29 4.46
CA LEU A 79 18.54 13.04 5.08
C LEU A 79 18.56 13.48 6.55
N GLU A 80 17.43 13.97 7.02
CA GLU A 80 17.23 14.38 8.40
C GLU A 80 16.85 13.17 9.26
N ARG A 81 17.62 12.94 10.32
CA ARG A 81 17.37 11.85 11.27
C ARG A 81 16.31 12.27 12.27
N ALA A 82 15.32 11.43 12.51
CA ALA A 82 14.33 11.56 13.57
C ALA A 82 14.09 10.19 14.20
N GLU A 83 13.66 10.18 15.44
CA GLU A 83 13.24 8.98 16.15
C GLU A 83 11.75 8.74 15.97
N ALA A 84 11.31 7.49 15.96
CA ALA A 84 9.91 7.09 15.88
C ALA A 84 9.58 6.13 17.02
N ASP A 85 8.48 6.39 17.67
CA ASP A 85 7.96 5.48 18.69
C ASP A 85 7.21 4.34 18.01
N TYR A 86 7.62 3.11 18.33
CA TYR A 86 6.92 1.91 17.89
C TYR A 86 6.20 1.28 19.06
N VAL A 87 4.89 1.39 19.06
CA VAL A 87 4.03 0.76 20.05
C VAL A 87 3.10 -0.26 19.41
N SER A 88 2.71 -1.28 20.15
CA SER A 88 1.82 -2.32 19.66
C SER A 88 0.42 -1.78 19.35
N ALA A 89 -0.27 -2.47 18.45
CA ALA A 89 -1.68 -2.24 18.18
C ALA A 89 -2.60 -2.96 19.19
N THR A 90 -2.03 -3.54 20.25
CA THR A 90 -2.75 -4.15 21.37
C THR A 90 -3.26 -3.10 22.34
N ARG A 91 -4.19 -3.47 23.24
CA ARG A 91 -4.81 -2.56 24.21
C ARG A 91 -3.78 -1.81 25.07
N ASN A 92 -2.78 -2.52 25.57
CA ASN A 92 -1.76 -2.00 26.49
C ASN A 92 -0.71 -1.09 25.85
N ARG A 93 -0.69 -0.95 24.50
CA ARG A 93 0.22 -0.08 23.77
C ARG A 93 1.69 -0.27 24.17
N ARG A 94 2.08 -1.50 24.48
CA ARG A 94 3.47 -1.79 24.89
C ARG A 94 4.47 -1.33 23.83
N PRO A 95 5.66 -0.84 24.23
CA PRO A 95 6.74 -0.58 23.30
C PRO A 95 7.13 -1.85 22.55
N LEU A 96 7.23 -1.75 21.23
CA LEU A 96 7.67 -2.86 20.38
C LEU A 96 9.19 -2.98 20.41
N ARG A 97 9.70 -4.22 20.47
CA ARG A 97 11.12 -4.54 20.40
C ARG A 97 11.50 -4.98 19.02
N PHE A 98 12.70 -4.60 18.60
CA PHE A 98 13.26 -5.04 17.32
C PHE A 98 14.17 -6.27 17.48
N VAL A 99 14.97 -6.28 18.55
CA VAL A 99 15.97 -7.32 18.82
C VAL A 99 15.99 -7.64 20.31
N THR A 100 15.66 -8.85 20.69
CA THR A 100 15.64 -9.23 22.11
C THR A 100 17.06 -9.26 22.68
N GLY A 101 17.23 -8.61 23.85
CA GLY A 101 18.52 -8.56 24.55
C GLY A 101 19.59 -7.69 23.91
N ALA A 102 19.26 -6.95 22.86
CA ALA A 102 20.19 -6.02 22.23
C ALA A 102 20.48 -4.80 23.15
N PRO A 103 21.68 -4.21 23.06
CA PRO A 103 21.95 -2.91 23.68
C PRO A 103 20.96 -1.84 23.21
N GLU A 104 20.60 -0.90 24.11
CA GLU A 104 19.66 0.19 23.80
C GLU A 104 20.06 0.99 22.56
N ALA A 105 21.36 1.13 22.29
CA ALA A 105 21.85 1.79 21.08
C ALA A 105 21.41 1.10 19.77
N VAL A 106 21.26 -0.22 19.77
CA VAL A 106 20.78 -1.00 18.63
C VAL A 106 19.27 -0.80 18.47
N GLU A 107 18.52 -0.89 19.57
CA GLU A 107 17.08 -0.63 19.55
C GLU A 107 16.77 0.81 19.08
N ALA A 108 17.48 1.83 19.59
CA ALA A 108 17.34 3.21 19.15
C ALA A 108 17.67 3.39 17.66
N ALA A 109 18.66 2.66 17.14
CA ALA A 109 19.00 2.69 15.73
C ALA A 109 17.89 2.10 14.84
N TRP A 110 17.19 1.06 15.30
CA TRP A 110 16.00 0.52 14.62
C TRP A 110 14.81 1.50 14.63
N ARG A 111 14.64 2.30 15.69
CA ARG A 111 13.62 3.34 15.79
C ARG A 111 13.92 4.57 14.96
N THR A 112 15.11 4.64 14.34
CA THR A 112 15.49 5.78 13.51
C THR A 112 14.73 5.79 12.20
N ARG A 113 14.25 6.98 11.82
CA ARG A 113 13.74 7.29 10.49
C ARG A 113 14.57 8.41 9.87
N TRP A 114 14.72 8.38 8.57
CA TRP A 114 15.42 9.42 7.81
C TRP A 114 14.44 10.04 6.83
N VAL A 115 14.27 11.37 6.92
CA VAL A 115 13.28 12.13 6.16
C VAL A 115 14.00 13.03 5.16
N SER A 116 13.49 13.13 3.92
CA SER A 116 14.04 14.04 2.92
C SER A 116 13.81 15.49 3.31
N ARG A 117 14.88 16.31 3.20
CA ARG A 117 14.81 17.77 3.42
C ARG A 117 14.12 18.51 2.29
N ASP A 118 14.06 17.92 1.10
CA ASP A 118 13.45 18.52 -0.10
C ASP A 118 11.92 18.52 -0.04
N LEU A 119 11.33 17.84 0.97
CA LEU A 119 9.88 17.81 1.15
C LEU A 119 9.38 19.16 1.67
N PRO A 120 8.22 19.65 1.15
CA PRO A 120 7.55 20.81 1.70
C PRO A 120 7.28 20.64 3.21
N ALA A 121 7.42 21.73 3.99
CA ALA A 121 7.27 21.72 5.44
C ALA A 121 5.95 21.06 5.90
N GLN A 122 4.84 21.37 5.24
CA GLN A 122 3.53 20.78 5.48
C GLN A 122 3.51 19.25 5.29
N LYS A 123 4.24 18.74 4.29
CA LYS A 123 4.33 17.30 4.03
C LYS A 123 5.18 16.62 5.08
N ARG A 124 6.29 17.23 5.50
CA ARG A 124 7.13 16.73 6.61
C ARG A 124 6.36 16.65 7.92
N GLU A 125 5.66 17.73 8.30
CA GLU A 125 4.82 17.76 9.50
C GLU A 125 3.73 16.66 9.48
N ARG A 126 3.09 16.46 8.32
CA ARG A 126 2.08 15.40 8.15
C ARG A 126 2.69 14.00 8.28
N ILE A 127 3.88 13.77 7.74
CA ILE A 127 4.62 12.50 7.87
C ILE A 127 4.94 12.26 9.35
N THR A 128 5.53 13.25 10.04
CA THR A 128 5.86 13.18 11.45
C THR A 128 4.62 12.85 12.29
N LYS A 129 3.55 13.61 12.12
CA LYS A 129 2.29 13.38 12.85
C LYS A 129 1.70 11.98 12.61
N THR A 130 1.80 11.47 11.38
CA THR A 130 1.27 10.14 11.05
C THR A 130 2.12 9.02 11.66
N LEU A 131 3.45 9.19 11.67
CA LEU A 131 4.38 8.21 12.21
C LEU A 131 4.42 8.21 13.75
N ASP A 132 4.22 9.38 14.37
CA ASP A 132 4.19 9.52 15.83
C ASP A 132 2.80 9.22 16.43
N SER A 133 1.78 9.06 15.58
CA SER A 133 0.46 8.63 16.05
C SER A 133 0.50 7.15 16.40
N PRO A 134 0.00 6.76 17.59
CA PRO A 134 -0.08 5.35 17.95
C PRO A 134 -0.96 4.62 16.91
N PRO A 135 -0.65 3.36 16.59
CA PRO A 135 -1.44 2.55 15.67
C PRO A 135 -2.87 2.41 16.19
N ASP A 136 -3.82 2.22 15.28
CA ASP A 136 -5.19 1.91 15.67
C ASP A 136 -5.23 0.66 16.55
N LEU A 137 -6.10 0.64 17.56
CA LEU A 137 -6.46 -0.61 18.24
C LEU A 137 -7.13 -1.53 17.23
N VAL A 138 -6.79 -2.81 17.28
CA VAL A 138 -7.32 -3.81 16.36
C VAL A 138 -8.13 -4.84 17.14
N VAL A 139 -9.39 -4.94 16.77
CA VAL A 139 -10.33 -5.93 17.24
C VAL A 139 -10.55 -6.97 16.14
N VAL A 140 -10.51 -8.23 16.49
CA VAL A 140 -10.64 -9.33 15.55
C VAL A 140 -12.04 -9.93 15.64
N GLN A 141 -12.68 -10.09 14.48
CA GLN A 141 -13.84 -10.96 14.33
C GLN A 141 -13.32 -12.39 14.11
N PRO A 142 -13.43 -13.29 15.09
CA PRO A 142 -12.84 -14.61 15.02
C PRO A 142 -13.56 -15.47 13.96
N ILE A 143 -12.83 -16.42 13.38
CA ILE A 143 -13.36 -17.41 12.43
C ILE A 143 -13.37 -18.83 13.03
N ARG A 144 -12.98 -18.97 14.29
CA ARG A 144 -12.96 -20.19 15.09
C ARG A 144 -13.44 -19.86 16.49
N ASP A 145 -13.85 -20.88 17.21
CA ASP A 145 -14.19 -20.77 18.63
C ASP A 145 -12.97 -20.28 19.41
N TRP A 146 -13.21 -19.45 20.40
CA TRP A 146 -12.19 -18.86 21.25
C TRP A 146 -12.74 -18.63 22.66
N THR A 147 -11.87 -18.45 23.61
CA THR A 147 -12.20 -18.22 25.01
C THR A 147 -11.43 -17.01 25.53
N CYS A 148 -12.10 -16.16 26.29
CA CYS A 148 -11.49 -15.00 26.93
C CYS A 148 -10.53 -15.46 28.04
N ALA A 149 -9.31 -14.92 28.06
CA ALA A 149 -8.29 -15.27 29.03
C ALA A 149 -8.63 -14.80 30.47
N GLU A 150 -9.51 -13.81 30.64
CA GLU A 150 -9.87 -13.28 31.97
C GLU A 150 -11.17 -13.90 32.51
N CYS A 151 -12.23 -13.96 31.70
CA CYS A 151 -13.54 -14.39 32.20
C CYS A 151 -14.00 -15.76 31.67
N GLU A 152 -13.17 -16.44 30.88
CA GLU A 152 -13.45 -17.71 30.23
C GLU A 152 -14.70 -17.71 29.32
N GLY A 153 -15.31 -16.53 29.14
CA GLY A 153 -16.42 -16.33 28.21
C GLY A 153 -15.98 -16.28 26.75
N THR A 154 -16.94 -16.10 25.84
CA THR A 154 -16.72 -15.93 24.41
C THR A 154 -17.49 -14.71 23.89
N GLY A 155 -17.38 -14.39 22.61
CA GLY A 155 -18.11 -13.29 21.97
C GLY A 155 -17.79 -13.19 20.47
N ASP A 156 -18.51 -12.29 19.80
CA ASP A 156 -18.35 -12.06 18.35
C ASP A 156 -17.06 -11.33 17.99
N LEU A 157 -16.46 -10.66 18.95
CA LEU A 157 -15.25 -9.85 18.78
C LEU A 157 -14.28 -10.10 19.93
N LEU A 158 -12.99 -10.07 19.60
CA LEU A 158 -11.90 -10.16 20.57
C LEU A 158 -10.83 -9.13 20.30
N ILE A 159 -10.10 -8.75 21.34
CA ILE A 159 -8.85 -8.00 21.24
C ILE A 159 -7.71 -8.83 21.81
N MET A 160 -6.53 -8.73 21.21
CA MET A 160 -5.33 -9.35 21.75
C MET A 160 -4.69 -8.44 22.80
N ASP A 161 -4.30 -9.05 23.93
CA ASP A 161 -3.48 -8.43 24.97
C ASP A 161 -2.34 -9.38 25.36
N ASP A 162 -1.42 -8.98 26.22
CA ASP A 162 -0.26 -9.79 26.62
C ASP A 162 -0.63 -11.13 27.24
N GLY A 163 -1.78 -11.18 27.92
CA GLY A 163 -2.32 -12.39 28.54
C GLY A 163 -3.12 -13.32 27.60
N GLY A 164 -3.35 -12.90 26.36
CA GLY A 164 -4.15 -13.66 25.39
C GLY A 164 -5.33 -12.91 24.80
N SER A 165 -6.36 -13.64 24.36
CA SER A 165 -7.58 -13.08 23.79
C SER A 165 -8.51 -12.55 24.88
N LEU A 166 -8.95 -11.29 24.80
CA LEU A 166 -9.94 -10.71 25.70
C LEU A 166 -11.26 -10.43 24.97
N CYS A 167 -12.38 -10.62 25.66
CA CYS A 167 -13.68 -10.13 25.18
C CYS A 167 -13.75 -8.60 25.33
N LEU A 168 -14.70 -7.96 24.65
CA LEU A 168 -14.84 -6.50 24.70
C LEU A 168 -15.16 -6.00 26.12
N ALA A 169 -15.88 -6.76 26.92
CA ALA A 169 -16.19 -6.39 28.31
C ALA A 169 -14.91 -6.39 29.18
N CYS A 170 -14.10 -7.44 29.15
CA CYS A 170 -12.83 -7.48 29.88
C CYS A 170 -11.82 -6.45 29.33
N ALA A 171 -11.91 -6.11 28.05
CA ALA A 171 -11.13 -5.04 27.46
C ALA A 171 -11.68 -3.62 27.72
N GLU A 172 -12.79 -3.49 28.47
CA GLU A 172 -13.50 -2.22 28.73
C GLU A 172 -13.89 -1.47 27.43
N MET A 173 -14.29 -2.21 26.41
CA MET A 173 -14.67 -1.71 25.08
C MET A 173 -16.09 -2.09 24.66
N ASP A 174 -16.88 -2.68 25.56
CA ASP A 174 -18.25 -3.14 25.34
C ASP A 174 -19.26 -2.00 25.16
N HIS A 175 -18.91 -0.79 25.59
CA HIS A 175 -19.68 0.43 25.36
C HIS A 175 -19.54 0.99 23.94
N LEU A 176 -18.64 0.45 23.12
CA LEU A 176 -18.43 0.89 21.73
C LEU A 176 -19.41 0.18 20.78
N VAL A 177 -19.94 0.93 19.83
CA VAL A 177 -20.84 0.43 18.81
C VAL A 177 -20.10 0.11 17.51
N PHE A 178 -20.55 -0.93 16.81
CA PHE A 178 -19.94 -1.34 15.55
C PHE A 178 -20.48 -0.53 14.37
N LEU A 179 -19.61 0.21 13.70
CA LEU A 179 -19.85 0.89 12.44
C LEU A 179 -19.27 0.07 11.29
N PRO A 180 -20.10 -0.59 10.46
CA PRO A 180 -19.63 -1.35 9.29
C PRO A 180 -18.84 -0.48 8.30
N SER A 181 -17.93 -1.11 7.55
CA SER A 181 -17.26 -0.46 6.43
C SER A 181 -18.28 -0.09 5.34
N GLY A 182 -18.21 1.15 4.85
CA GLY A 182 -19.15 1.66 3.86
C GLY A 182 -18.84 3.11 3.52
N GLU A 183 -19.59 4.05 4.05
CA GLU A 183 -19.39 5.46 3.76
C GLU A 183 -18.10 6.01 4.39
N ALA A 184 -17.15 6.40 3.54
CA ALA A 184 -15.84 6.88 3.98
C ALA A 184 -15.91 8.21 4.78
N ALA A 185 -16.90 9.07 4.53
CA ALA A 185 -17.06 10.31 5.27
C ALA A 185 -17.55 10.05 6.69
N LEU A 186 -18.56 9.21 6.85
CA LEU A 186 -19.10 8.79 8.14
C LEU A 186 -18.01 8.10 8.97
N THR A 187 -17.36 7.08 8.41
CA THR A 187 -16.27 6.35 9.07
C THR A 187 -15.16 7.26 9.59
N ARG A 188 -14.72 8.22 8.78
CA ARG A 188 -13.66 9.15 9.16
C ARG A 188 -14.09 10.14 10.24
N ARG A 189 -15.34 10.63 10.17
CA ARG A 189 -15.89 11.58 11.14
C ARG A 189 -16.14 10.91 12.49
N ALA A 190 -16.79 9.76 12.49
CA ALA A 190 -17.03 8.97 13.70
C ALA A 190 -15.70 8.63 14.39
N LYS A 191 -14.70 8.14 13.66
CA LYS A 191 -13.37 7.89 14.22
C LYS A 191 -12.72 9.14 14.80
N LYS A 192 -12.87 10.31 14.15
CA LYS A 192 -12.27 11.56 14.60
C LYS A 192 -12.97 12.10 15.85
N ALA A 193 -14.27 11.92 15.96
CA ALA A 193 -15.07 12.38 17.10
C ALA A 193 -14.97 11.47 18.32
N SER A 194 -14.68 10.20 18.11
CA SER A 194 -14.56 9.19 19.16
C SER A 194 -13.23 9.33 19.91
N CYS A 195 -13.27 9.40 21.24
CA CYS A 195 -12.09 9.37 22.11
C CYS A 195 -11.44 7.99 22.09
N ARG A 196 -12.24 6.93 22.08
CA ARG A 196 -11.80 5.54 22.00
C ARG A 196 -12.38 4.90 20.74
N SER A 197 -11.52 4.32 19.91
CA SER A 197 -11.95 3.63 18.70
C SER A 197 -11.02 2.46 18.38
N ALA A 198 -11.57 1.44 17.70
CA ALA A 198 -10.78 0.30 17.21
C ALA A 198 -11.19 -0.08 15.79
N VAL A 199 -10.24 -0.63 15.03
CA VAL A 199 -10.50 -1.18 13.70
C VAL A 199 -10.92 -2.64 13.86
N VAL A 200 -12.08 -3.00 13.33
CA VAL A 200 -12.54 -4.39 13.30
C VAL A 200 -12.03 -5.06 12.03
N VAL A 201 -11.33 -6.18 12.20
CA VAL A 201 -10.76 -6.97 11.12
C VAL A 201 -11.23 -8.42 11.18
N ARG A 202 -11.26 -9.08 10.01
CA ARG A 202 -11.55 -10.50 9.89
C ARG A 202 -10.56 -11.16 8.95
N TRP A 203 -10.11 -12.36 9.28
CA TRP A 203 -9.20 -13.11 8.41
C TRP A 203 -9.88 -13.58 7.13
N SER A 204 -9.35 -13.20 5.98
CA SER A 204 -9.77 -13.69 4.67
C SER A 204 -8.95 -14.91 4.28
N ARG A 205 -9.59 -16.09 4.22
CA ARG A 205 -8.93 -17.34 3.82
C ARG A 205 -8.45 -17.30 2.37
N THR A 206 -9.20 -16.66 1.50
CA THR A 206 -8.89 -16.52 0.07
C THR A 206 -7.69 -15.60 -0.17
N ARG A 207 -7.65 -14.45 0.51
CA ARG A 207 -6.59 -13.45 0.35
C ARG A 207 -5.43 -13.64 1.32
N LYS A 208 -5.55 -14.59 2.27
CA LYS A 208 -4.56 -14.89 3.32
C LYS A 208 -4.07 -13.63 4.06
N ARG A 209 -5.01 -12.76 4.43
CA ARG A 209 -4.76 -11.54 5.18
C ARG A 209 -5.97 -11.12 5.99
N TYR A 210 -5.77 -10.26 6.99
CA TYR A 210 -6.86 -9.58 7.67
C TYR A 210 -7.47 -8.50 6.77
N GLU A 211 -8.79 -8.46 6.72
CA GLU A 211 -9.58 -7.47 5.98
C GLU A 211 -10.43 -6.67 6.95
N ARG A 212 -10.41 -5.36 6.76
CA ARG A 212 -11.19 -4.44 7.58
C ARG A 212 -12.68 -4.65 7.34
N GLN A 213 -13.43 -4.85 8.44
CA GLN A 213 -14.87 -4.99 8.44
C GLN A 213 -15.57 -3.68 8.82
N GLY A 214 -14.97 -2.88 9.68
CA GLY A 214 -15.55 -1.63 10.17
C GLY A 214 -14.70 -0.99 11.26
N LEU A 215 -15.36 -0.24 12.11
CA LEU A 215 -14.82 0.39 13.31
C LEU A 215 -15.72 0.07 14.52
N LEU A 216 -15.13 0.05 15.70
CA LEU A 216 -15.80 0.32 16.95
C LEU A 216 -15.59 1.79 17.31
N VAL A 217 -16.65 2.50 17.67
CA VAL A 217 -16.64 3.93 18.03
C VAL A 217 -17.65 4.19 19.14
N GLU A 218 -17.52 5.29 19.83
CA GLU A 218 -18.53 5.73 20.80
C GLU A 218 -19.84 6.12 20.09
N GLU A 219 -20.99 5.77 20.69
CA GLU A 219 -22.32 6.02 20.10
C GLU A 219 -22.53 7.51 19.82
N ALA A 220 -22.20 8.37 20.79
CA ALA A 220 -22.32 9.81 20.63
C ALA A 220 -21.45 10.37 19.47
N ALA A 221 -20.28 9.77 19.23
CA ALA A 221 -19.42 10.14 18.12
C ALA A 221 -20.01 9.70 16.76
N LEU A 222 -20.69 8.56 16.74
CA LEU A 222 -21.43 8.09 15.56
C LEU A 222 -22.60 9.01 15.23
N GLU A 223 -23.45 9.33 16.20
CA GLU A 223 -24.58 10.25 16.02
C GLU A 223 -24.13 11.63 15.51
N GLN A 224 -23.08 12.18 16.12
CA GLN A 224 -22.50 13.45 15.67
C GLN A 224 -22.01 13.37 14.22
N ALA A 225 -21.37 12.27 13.85
CA ALA A 225 -20.87 12.06 12.50
C ALA A 225 -21.99 11.91 11.48
N GLU A 226 -23.10 11.24 11.85
CA GLU A 226 -24.31 11.11 11.02
C GLU A 226 -24.95 12.46 10.78
N GLN A 227 -25.15 13.28 11.82
CA GLN A 227 -25.69 14.63 11.69
C GLN A 227 -24.84 15.49 10.74
N GLN A 228 -23.50 15.44 10.87
CA GLN A 228 -22.59 16.14 9.97
C GLN A 228 -22.66 15.62 8.53
N CYS A 229 -22.88 14.32 8.36
CA CYS A 229 -23.03 13.72 7.04
C CYS A 229 -24.35 14.13 6.38
N LEU A 230 -25.42 14.21 7.12
CA LEU A 230 -26.71 14.72 6.63
C LEU A 230 -26.64 16.20 6.26
N ALA A 231 -26.04 17.02 7.13
CA ALA A 231 -25.93 18.47 6.91
C ALA A 231 -25.16 18.86 5.63
N ASP A 232 -24.20 18.05 5.19
CA ASP A 232 -23.39 18.37 4.00
C ASP A 232 -23.60 17.41 2.81
N GLU A 233 -24.63 16.57 2.85
CA GLU A 233 -24.89 15.55 1.83
C GLU A 233 -25.01 16.14 0.43
N ASP A 234 -25.83 17.17 0.27
CA ASP A 234 -26.02 17.87 -0.99
C ASP A 234 -24.74 18.52 -1.52
N ALA A 235 -23.95 19.12 -0.64
CA ALA A 235 -22.67 19.72 -1.02
C ALA A 235 -21.68 18.66 -1.50
N ARG A 236 -21.66 17.50 -0.84
CA ARG A 236 -20.82 16.35 -1.22
C ARG A 236 -21.29 15.75 -2.55
N MET A 237 -22.60 15.63 -2.78
CA MET A 237 -23.13 15.15 -4.06
C MET A 237 -22.75 16.08 -5.20
N ARG A 238 -22.97 17.39 -5.06
CA ARG A 238 -22.57 18.38 -6.06
C ARG A 238 -21.07 18.38 -6.34
N ARG A 239 -20.22 18.15 -5.31
CA ARG A 239 -18.78 18.03 -5.49
C ARG A 239 -18.40 16.76 -6.25
N ARG A 240 -19.01 15.63 -5.91
CA ARG A 240 -18.78 14.34 -6.61
C ARG A 240 -19.15 14.44 -8.09
N GLU A 241 -20.24 15.12 -8.42
CA GLU A 241 -20.68 15.30 -9.80
C GLU A 241 -19.68 16.19 -10.57
N ARG A 242 -19.31 17.35 -10.04
CA ARG A 242 -18.27 18.19 -10.66
C ARG A 242 -16.94 17.46 -10.85
N ASP A 243 -16.53 16.66 -9.87
CA ASP A 243 -15.30 15.87 -9.97
C ASP A 243 -15.42 14.73 -11.00
N ARG A 244 -16.62 14.19 -11.19
CA ARG A 244 -16.92 13.21 -12.24
C ARG A 244 -16.86 13.83 -13.63
N GLU A 245 -17.50 14.97 -13.81
CA GLU A 245 -17.47 15.74 -15.07
C GLU A 245 -16.04 16.15 -15.44
N ARG A 246 -15.31 16.74 -14.49
CA ARG A 246 -13.90 17.12 -14.69
C ARG A 246 -13.04 15.91 -15.08
N ARG A 247 -13.27 14.76 -14.45
CA ARG A 247 -12.54 13.52 -14.80
C ARG A 247 -12.92 13.00 -16.18
N ALA A 248 -14.18 13.10 -16.57
CA ALA A 248 -14.63 12.71 -17.90
C ALA A 248 -14.01 13.59 -18.99
N THR A 249 -13.99 14.91 -18.78
CA THR A 249 -13.31 15.85 -19.69
C THR A 249 -11.82 15.54 -19.81
N ALA A 250 -11.13 15.39 -18.70
CA ALA A 250 -9.70 15.04 -18.70
C ALA A 250 -9.41 13.67 -19.37
N ASP A 251 -10.35 12.72 -19.34
CA ASP A 251 -10.19 11.44 -20.02
C ASP A 251 -10.33 11.60 -21.54
N VAL A 252 -11.27 12.45 -22.01
CA VAL A 252 -11.42 12.77 -23.43
C VAL A 252 -10.18 13.50 -23.96
N GLU A 253 -9.68 14.47 -23.21
CA GLU A 253 -8.46 15.23 -23.58
C GLU A 253 -7.24 14.30 -23.67
N LEU A 254 -7.04 13.43 -22.68
CA LEU A 254 -5.96 12.45 -22.69
C LEU A 254 -6.08 11.49 -23.88
N GLN A 255 -7.29 10.98 -24.18
CA GLN A 255 -7.51 10.12 -25.33
C GLN A 255 -7.19 10.81 -26.65
N ALA A 256 -7.64 12.05 -26.83
CA ALA A 256 -7.36 12.85 -28.01
C ALA A 256 -5.85 13.09 -28.19
N ALA A 257 -5.14 13.41 -27.10
CA ALA A 257 -3.71 13.60 -27.12
C ALA A 257 -2.97 12.26 -27.45
N MET A 258 -3.39 11.15 -26.86
CA MET A 258 -2.84 9.82 -27.19
C MET A 258 -3.04 9.46 -28.65
N ILE A 259 -4.23 9.70 -29.22
CA ILE A 259 -4.51 9.44 -30.64
C ILE A 259 -3.55 10.22 -31.54
N LYS A 260 -3.36 11.51 -31.23
CA LYS A 260 -2.44 12.38 -31.97
C LYS A 260 -1.00 11.83 -31.95
N GLU A 261 -0.52 11.46 -30.78
CA GLU A 261 0.85 10.95 -30.63
C GLU A 261 1.02 9.53 -31.22
N ILE A 262 0.03 8.65 -31.10
CA ILE A 262 0.05 7.33 -31.76
C ILE A 262 0.14 7.50 -33.28
N ARG A 263 -0.63 8.42 -33.86
CA ARG A 263 -0.56 8.72 -35.31
C ARG A 263 0.76 9.38 -35.73
N ARG A 264 1.40 10.14 -34.84
CA ARG A 264 2.73 10.66 -35.06
C ARG A 264 3.79 9.56 -35.14
N LEU A 265 3.70 8.60 -34.20
CA LEU A 265 4.63 7.46 -34.14
C LEU A 265 4.39 6.42 -35.25
N PHE A 266 3.13 6.26 -35.67
CA PHE A 266 2.69 5.30 -36.66
C PHE A 266 1.82 5.98 -37.72
N PRO A 267 2.42 6.71 -38.67
CA PRO A 267 1.68 7.51 -39.67
C PRO A 267 0.73 6.68 -40.57
N HIS A 268 1.07 5.42 -40.81
CA HIS A 268 0.29 4.51 -41.64
C HIS A 268 -0.62 3.56 -40.84
N ILE A 269 -0.89 3.86 -39.57
CA ILE A 269 -1.81 3.07 -38.73
C ILE A 269 -3.22 3.06 -39.36
N PRO A 270 -3.92 1.92 -39.42
CA PRO A 270 -5.26 1.84 -40.00
C PRO A 270 -6.27 2.79 -39.34
N ALA A 271 -7.20 3.31 -40.12
CA ALA A 271 -8.25 4.21 -39.65
C ALA A 271 -9.02 3.60 -38.47
N GLY A 272 -9.28 4.40 -37.45
CA GLY A 272 -9.97 3.97 -36.21
C GLY A 272 -9.11 3.15 -35.23
N ARG A 273 -7.93 2.69 -35.63
CA ARG A 273 -7.08 1.84 -34.78
C ARG A 273 -6.43 2.62 -33.64
N ALA A 274 -5.94 3.84 -33.92
CA ALA A 274 -5.38 4.72 -32.90
C ALA A 274 -6.42 5.07 -31.82
N GLU A 275 -7.67 5.34 -32.21
CA GLU A 275 -8.80 5.60 -31.34
C GLU A 275 -9.12 4.40 -30.44
N ALA A 276 -9.16 3.19 -31.03
CA ALA A 276 -9.41 1.96 -30.29
C ALA A 276 -8.31 1.72 -29.24
N ILE A 277 -7.04 1.88 -29.61
CA ILE A 277 -5.89 1.73 -28.73
C ILE A 277 -5.94 2.77 -27.59
N ALA A 278 -6.14 4.04 -27.91
CA ALA A 278 -6.20 5.12 -26.92
C ALA A 278 -7.34 4.89 -25.92
N ARG A 279 -8.54 4.54 -26.38
CA ARG A 279 -9.69 4.22 -25.53
C ARG A 279 -9.43 3.04 -24.62
N HIS A 280 -8.87 1.96 -25.16
CA HIS A 280 -8.59 0.75 -24.41
C HIS A 280 -7.52 0.96 -23.35
N THR A 281 -6.39 1.60 -23.72
CA THR A 281 -5.25 1.76 -22.82
C THR A 281 -5.45 2.84 -21.74
N SER A 282 -6.29 3.85 -22.01
CA SER A 282 -6.59 4.94 -21.08
C SER A 282 -7.72 4.64 -20.10
N LEU A 283 -8.31 3.44 -20.09
CA LEU A 283 -9.41 3.09 -19.19
C LEU A 283 -8.96 3.15 -17.72
N ARG A 284 -9.72 3.92 -16.89
CA ARG A 284 -9.42 4.08 -15.46
C ARG A 284 -9.51 2.78 -14.69
N GLY A 285 -8.59 2.57 -13.73
CA GLY A 285 -8.57 1.38 -12.87
C GLY A 285 -8.16 0.09 -13.57
N SER A 286 -7.76 0.15 -14.85
CA SER A 286 -7.39 -1.03 -15.63
C SER A 286 -5.98 -1.54 -15.37
N GLY A 287 -5.11 -0.74 -14.74
CA GLY A 287 -3.67 -1.05 -14.60
C GLY A 287 -2.89 -1.03 -15.91
N ARG A 288 -3.49 -0.54 -17.02
CA ARG A 288 -2.85 -0.50 -18.34
C ARG A 288 -1.85 0.65 -18.43
N VAL A 289 -0.90 0.51 -19.39
CA VAL A 289 0.22 1.45 -19.57
C VAL A 289 -0.22 2.90 -19.82
N GLY A 290 -1.33 3.16 -20.49
CA GLY A 290 -1.84 4.50 -20.73
C GLY A 290 -2.31 5.25 -19.45
N ARG A 291 -2.40 4.58 -18.30
CA ARG A 291 -2.67 5.18 -16.99
C ARG A 291 -1.46 5.20 -16.06
N SER A 292 -0.32 4.68 -16.50
CA SER A 292 0.96 4.91 -15.84
C SER A 292 1.37 6.39 -15.93
N GLU A 293 2.38 6.79 -15.20
CA GLU A 293 2.94 8.15 -15.28
C GLU A 293 3.44 8.44 -16.69
N ALA A 294 4.28 7.55 -17.25
CA ALA A 294 4.78 7.62 -18.62
C ALA A 294 3.66 7.68 -19.67
N GLY A 295 2.60 6.89 -19.51
CA GLY A 295 1.46 6.93 -20.42
C GLY A 295 0.66 8.24 -20.35
N ARG A 296 0.54 8.85 -19.17
CA ARG A 296 -0.10 10.17 -19.02
C ARG A 296 0.78 11.32 -19.53
N SER A 297 2.10 11.16 -19.42
CA SER A 297 3.08 12.09 -20.00
C SER A 297 3.27 11.88 -21.51
N LEU A 298 2.56 10.92 -22.11
CA LEU A 298 2.59 10.60 -23.54
C LEU A 298 4.00 10.22 -24.05
N GLU A 299 4.78 9.54 -23.20
CA GLU A 299 6.13 9.09 -23.58
C GLU A 299 6.04 8.08 -24.75
N ASP A 300 6.89 8.27 -25.75
CA ASP A 300 6.92 7.47 -26.97
C ASP A 300 7.00 5.96 -26.70
N GLU A 301 7.83 5.57 -25.73
CA GLU A 301 7.96 4.17 -25.31
C GLU A 301 6.66 3.59 -24.74
N ALA A 302 5.98 4.34 -23.87
CA ALA A 302 4.72 3.92 -23.27
C ALA A 302 3.59 3.77 -24.31
N LEU A 303 3.52 4.70 -25.27
CA LEU A 303 2.57 4.63 -26.38
C LEU A 303 2.89 3.48 -27.33
N THR A 304 4.16 3.26 -27.66
CA THR A 304 4.61 2.11 -28.44
C THR A 304 4.22 0.80 -27.76
N LEU A 305 4.43 0.66 -26.46
CA LEU A 305 4.00 -0.52 -25.71
C LEU A 305 2.48 -0.74 -25.77
N ALA A 306 1.68 0.34 -25.76
CA ALA A 306 0.23 0.23 -25.92
C ALA A 306 -0.16 -0.28 -27.32
N VAL A 307 0.50 0.22 -28.36
CA VAL A 307 0.29 -0.23 -29.76
C VAL A 307 0.71 -1.70 -29.91
N VAL A 308 1.91 -2.07 -29.43
CA VAL A 308 2.40 -3.46 -29.42
C VAL A 308 1.43 -4.40 -28.70
N ALA A 309 0.89 -3.96 -27.55
CA ALA A 309 -0.09 -4.76 -26.82
C ALA A 309 -1.36 -4.99 -27.64
N SER A 310 -1.87 -3.96 -28.31
CA SER A 310 -3.05 -4.09 -29.18
C SER A 310 -2.78 -5.01 -30.37
N VAL A 311 -1.68 -4.81 -31.10
CA VAL A 311 -1.29 -5.68 -32.24
C VAL A 311 -1.18 -7.13 -31.80
N ARG A 312 -0.58 -7.37 -30.63
CA ARG A 312 -0.44 -8.73 -30.10
C ARG A 312 -1.76 -9.45 -29.94
N HIS A 313 -2.77 -8.80 -29.37
CA HIS A 313 -4.06 -9.42 -29.07
C HIS A 313 -5.02 -9.45 -30.25
N GLU A 314 -4.95 -8.47 -31.16
CA GLU A 314 -5.93 -8.32 -32.21
C GLU A 314 -5.45 -8.78 -33.61
N ASP A 315 -4.13 -8.76 -33.83
CA ASP A 315 -3.58 -9.03 -35.19
C ASP A 315 -2.66 -10.27 -35.21
N THR A 316 -2.57 -11.01 -34.09
CA THR A 316 -1.76 -12.24 -34.03
C THR A 316 -2.50 -13.39 -33.33
N ASP A 317 -1.97 -14.60 -33.46
CA ASP A 317 -2.50 -15.80 -32.78
C ASP A 317 -2.14 -15.86 -31.27
N TYR A 318 -1.73 -14.77 -30.65
CA TYR A 318 -1.22 -14.75 -29.27
C TYR A 318 -2.18 -15.39 -28.29
N ASP A 319 -3.45 -14.97 -28.29
CA ASP A 319 -4.44 -15.48 -27.35
C ASP A 319 -4.77 -16.95 -27.60
N ARG A 320 -4.74 -17.40 -28.87
CA ARG A 320 -4.90 -18.82 -29.24
C ARG A 320 -3.74 -19.67 -28.70
N LEU A 321 -2.50 -19.18 -28.81
CA LEU A 321 -1.32 -19.84 -28.24
C LEU A 321 -1.42 -19.97 -26.72
N LEU A 322 -1.84 -18.94 -26.03
CA LEU A 322 -2.05 -19.00 -24.57
C LEU A 322 -3.13 -20.02 -24.20
N MET A 323 -4.24 -20.05 -24.93
CA MET A 323 -5.34 -21.00 -24.69
C MET A 323 -4.92 -22.45 -24.97
N SER A 324 -3.93 -22.68 -25.85
CA SER A 324 -3.34 -24.00 -26.08
C SER A 324 -2.28 -24.41 -25.07
N GLY A 325 -2.02 -23.59 -24.04
CA GLY A 325 -1.08 -23.89 -22.95
C GLY A 325 0.37 -23.45 -23.20
N VAL A 326 0.64 -22.73 -24.29
CA VAL A 326 1.97 -22.16 -24.55
C VAL A 326 2.28 -21.08 -23.49
N SER A 327 3.49 -21.08 -22.98
CA SER A 327 3.92 -20.09 -21.98
C SER A 327 3.90 -18.66 -22.56
N ARG A 328 3.66 -17.65 -21.72
CA ARG A 328 3.67 -16.23 -22.15
C ARG A 328 4.96 -15.81 -22.85
N ALA A 329 6.10 -16.30 -22.36
CA ALA A 329 7.40 -15.96 -22.93
C ALA A 329 7.55 -16.56 -24.33
N GLU A 330 7.20 -17.82 -24.49
CA GLU A 330 7.26 -18.56 -25.75
C GLU A 330 6.26 -18.01 -26.76
N ALA A 331 4.99 -17.79 -26.38
CA ALA A 331 3.98 -17.17 -27.23
C ALA A 331 4.43 -15.81 -27.77
N ARG A 332 5.04 -14.96 -26.93
CA ARG A 332 5.60 -13.67 -27.34
C ARG A 332 6.74 -13.83 -28.35
N ASN A 333 7.60 -14.80 -28.16
CA ASN A 333 8.69 -15.07 -29.10
C ASN A 333 8.15 -15.56 -30.47
N LEU A 334 7.15 -16.44 -30.47
CA LEU A 334 6.55 -16.96 -31.68
C LEU A 334 5.87 -15.87 -32.53
N ILE A 335 5.17 -14.92 -31.89
CA ILE A 335 4.46 -13.86 -32.62
C ILE A 335 5.33 -12.64 -32.95
N ARG A 336 6.53 -12.50 -32.35
CA ARG A 336 7.40 -11.33 -32.54
C ARG A 336 7.58 -10.94 -33.99
N PRO A 337 7.92 -11.88 -34.95
CA PRO A 337 8.11 -11.50 -36.35
C PRO A 337 6.83 -10.93 -37.00
N ALA A 338 5.65 -11.37 -36.56
CA ALA A 338 4.37 -10.86 -37.06
C ALA A 338 4.11 -9.44 -36.53
N VAL A 339 4.35 -9.22 -35.22
CA VAL A 339 4.23 -7.89 -34.57
C VAL A 339 5.17 -6.90 -35.25
N ASP A 340 6.45 -7.25 -35.43
CA ASP A 340 7.47 -6.37 -36.01
C ASP A 340 7.11 -5.99 -37.46
N ARG A 341 6.60 -6.93 -38.24
CA ARG A 341 6.14 -6.68 -39.62
C ARG A 341 4.96 -5.71 -39.68
N ILE A 342 3.99 -5.88 -38.78
CA ILE A 342 2.82 -4.98 -38.69
C ILE A 342 3.26 -3.58 -38.30
N LEU A 343 4.07 -3.45 -37.25
CA LEU A 343 4.57 -2.17 -36.82
C LEU A 343 5.39 -1.46 -37.92
N ALA A 344 6.23 -2.18 -38.62
CA ALA A 344 6.98 -1.65 -39.75
C ALA A 344 6.07 -1.17 -40.90
N SER A 345 4.90 -1.79 -41.08
CA SER A 345 3.93 -1.32 -42.08
C SER A 345 3.14 -0.08 -41.62
N TRP A 346 3.14 0.23 -40.37
CA TRP A 346 2.46 1.40 -39.78
C TRP A 346 3.41 2.60 -39.55
N SER A 347 4.72 2.37 -39.56
CA SER A 347 5.78 3.38 -39.35
C SER A 347 6.03 4.32 -40.55
#